data_2f5c32daef5c369892f9f7faa63d348d
#
_entry.id   2f5c32daef5c369892f9f7faa63d348d
#
_cell.length_a   1.000
_cell.length_b   1.000
_cell.length_c   1.000
_cell.angle_alpha   90.00
_cell.angle_beta   90.00
_cell.angle_gamma   90.00
#
_symmetry.space_group_name_H-M   'P 1'
#
loop_
_entity.id
_entity.type
_entity.pdbx_description
1 polymer ?
#
loop_
_entity_poly.entity_id
_entity_poly.type
_entity_poly.pdbx_seq_one_letter_code
_entity_poly.pdbx_strand_id
1 'polypeptide(L)'
;MNDLIDIDWEQLHQVSEDDPEFELELLNMLAEDVKVHITDLRQAVIDRDVVAIAHEAHYIKGASANVGIVSITALAKQIEQLAKEQPTANTAPLVEQMEIDLGRLETYLASKN
;
A
#
# COMPACT_ATOMS: atom_id res chain seq x y z
N MET A 1 -7.06 9.54 -18.74
CA MET A 1 -7.52 9.10 -17.42
C MET A 1 -6.89 7.76 -17.05
N ASN A 2 -6.47 7.60 -15.83
CA ASN A 2 -5.83 6.38 -15.39
C ASN A 2 -6.68 5.69 -14.33
N ASP A 3 -7.38 4.64 -14.73
CA ASP A 3 -8.24 3.87 -13.84
C ASP A 3 -7.52 2.68 -13.20
N LEU A 4 -6.20 2.56 -13.44
CA LEU A 4 -5.44 1.42 -12.95
C LEU A 4 -5.12 1.49 -11.47
N ILE A 5 -5.07 2.69 -10.92
CA ILE A 5 -4.77 2.90 -9.49
C ILE A 5 -5.73 3.90 -8.89
N ASP A 6 -6.00 3.71 -7.60
CA ASP A 6 -6.89 4.56 -6.84
C ASP A 6 -6.06 5.49 -5.98
N ILE A 7 -5.86 6.72 -6.48
CA ILE A 7 -5.06 7.75 -5.82
C ILE A 7 -5.92 8.97 -5.53
N ASP A 8 -5.77 9.53 -4.34
CA ASP A 8 -6.32 10.85 -4.02
C ASP A 8 -5.36 11.90 -4.57
N TRP A 9 -5.62 12.32 -5.82
CA TRP A 9 -4.74 13.26 -6.52
C TRP A 9 -4.65 14.62 -5.84
N GLU A 10 -5.73 15.06 -5.23
CA GLU A 10 -5.74 16.33 -4.50
C GLU A 10 -4.75 16.29 -3.33
N GLN A 11 -4.80 15.23 -2.54
CA GLN A 11 -3.88 15.04 -1.42
C GLN A 11 -2.44 14.94 -1.92
N LEU A 12 -2.22 14.17 -2.98
CA LEU A 12 -0.89 14.00 -3.55
C LEU A 12 -0.32 15.32 -4.04
N HIS A 13 -1.14 16.14 -4.72
CA HIS A 13 -0.71 17.45 -5.19
C HIS A 13 -0.36 18.38 -4.03
N GLN A 14 -1.08 18.30 -2.92
CA GLN A 14 -0.77 19.09 -1.73
C GLN A 14 0.58 18.68 -1.12
N VAL A 15 0.82 17.39 -1.00
CA VAL A 15 2.08 16.87 -0.43
C VAL A 15 3.27 17.22 -1.32
N SER A 16 3.10 17.14 -2.63
CA SER A 16 4.16 17.44 -3.59
C SER A 16 4.30 18.92 -3.91
N GLU A 17 3.45 19.77 -3.34
CA GLU A 17 3.38 21.21 -3.61
C GLU A 17 3.20 21.50 -5.10
N ASP A 18 2.41 20.68 -5.77
CA ASP A 18 2.13 20.77 -7.21
C ASP A 18 3.37 20.66 -8.11
N ASP A 19 4.45 20.07 -7.59
CA ASP A 19 5.68 19.82 -8.33
C ASP A 19 5.61 18.42 -8.94
N PRO A 20 5.41 18.28 -10.29
CA PRO A 20 5.27 16.96 -10.92
C PRO A 20 6.49 16.06 -10.76
N GLU A 21 7.67 16.63 -10.75
CA GLU A 21 8.90 15.86 -10.60
C GLU A 21 9.02 15.30 -9.20
N PHE A 22 8.77 16.14 -8.21
CA PHE A 22 8.77 15.72 -6.81
C PHE A 22 7.66 14.70 -6.54
N GLU A 23 6.49 14.88 -7.17
CA GLU A 23 5.39 13.94 -7.06
C GLU A 23 5.79 12.54 -7.51
N LEU A 24 6.49 12.43 -8.65
CA LEU A 24 6.98 11.14 -9.13
C LEU A 24 8.02 10.54 -8.19
N GLU A 25 8.90 11.36 -7.63
CA GLU A 25 9.88 10.89 -6.64
C GLU A 25 9.19 10.30 -5.42
N LEU A 26 8.16 10.98 -4.89
CA LEU A 26 7.40 10.50 -3.74
C LEU A 26 6.74 9.17 -4.04
N LEU A 27 6.11 9.03 -5.20
CA LEU A 27 5.43 7.79 -5.58
C LEU A 27 6.43 6.65 -5.78
N ASN A 28 7.58 6.92 -6.38
CA ASN A 28 8.62 5.90 -6.56
C ASN A 28 9.17 5.44 -5.21
N MET A 29 9.45 6.36 -4.31
CA MET A 29 9.94 6.03 -2.97
C MET A 29 8.91 5.22 -2.20
N LEU A 30 7.64 5.60 -2.29
CA LEU A 30 6.55 4.87 -1.65
C LEU A 30 6.45 3.44 -2.21
N ALA A 31 6.47 3.31 -3.55
CA ALA A 31 6.34 2.00 -4.18
C ALA A 31 7.44 1.03 -3.71
N GLU A 32 8.68 1.51 -3.64
CA GLU A 32 9.80 0.71 -3.16
C GLU A 32 9.64 0.32 -1.69
N ASP A 33 9.27 1.28 -0.85
CA ASP A 33 9.10 1.07 0.58
C ASP A 33 7.95 0.09 0.87
N VAL A 34 6.81 0.32 0.26
CA VAL A 34 5.63 -0.52 0.44
C VAL A 34 5.88 -1.93 -0.07
N LYS A 35 6.62 -2.07 -1.17
CA LYS A 35 6.96 -3.39 -1.73
C LYS A 35 7.68 -4.28 -0.72
N VAL A 36 8.65 -3.72 -0.01
CA VAL A 36 9.39 -4.46 1.03
C VAL A 36 8.42 -4.92 2.13
N HIS A 37 7.57 -4.01 2.59
CA HIS A 37 6.65 -4.33 3.67
C HIS A 37 5.53 -5.27 3.25
N ILE A 38 5.08 -5.21 2.00
CA ILE A 38 4.09 -6.17 1.48
C ILE A 38 4.72 -7.57 1.41
N THR A 39 6.00 -7.67 1.02
CA THR A 39 6.70 -8.94 1.01
C THR A 39 6.79 -9.52 2.42
N ASP A 40 7.13 -8.69 3.41
CA ASP A 40 7.19 -9.11 4.81
C ASP A 40 5.80 -9.48 5.35
N LEU A 41 4.77 -8.74 4.92
CA LEU A 41 3.39 -9.03 5.29
C LEU A 41 2.97 -10.41 4.75
N ARG A 42 3.29 -10.70 3.50
CA ARG A 42 2.99 -12.01 2.91
C ARG A 42 3.67 -13.13 3.70
N GLN A 43 4.93 -12.95 4.06
CA GLN A 43 5.63 -13.94 4.86
C GLN A 43 4.99 -14.13 6.24
N ALA A 44 4.57 -13.04 6.87
CA ALA A 44 3.88 -13.10 8.15
C ALA A 44 2.56 -13.88 8.06
N VAL A 45 1.83 -13.72 6.95
CA VAL A 45 0.59 -14.48 6.70
C VAL A 45 0.91 -15.97 6.54
N ILE A 46 1.96 -16.31 5.80
CA ILE A 46 2.39 -17.70 5.62
C ILE A 46 2.77 -18.32 6.96
N ASP A 47 3.48 -17.57 7.79
CA ASP A 47 3.94 -18.02 9.11
C ASP A 47 2.85 -17.96 10.18
N ARG A 48 1.70 -17.38 9.85
CA ARG A 48 0.58 -17.16 10.80
C ARG A 48 1.03 -16.35 12.02
N ASP A 49 1.92 -15.41 11.80
CA ASP A 49 2.41 -14.50 12.83
C ASP A 49 1.51 -13.28 12.91
N VAL A 50 0.50 -13.36 13.76
CA VAL A 50 -0.55 -12.33 13.85
C VAL A 50 0.02 -10.97 14.26
N VAL A 51 1.00 -10.97 15.16
CA VAL A 51 1.63 -9.73 15.62
C VAL A 51 2.36 -9.05 14.46
N ALA A 52 3.10 -9.83 13.68
CA ALA A 52 3.81 -9.31 12.51
C ALA A 52 2.83 -8.81 11.44
N ILE A 53 1.73 -9.54 11.21
CA ILE A 53 0.69 -9.13 10.26
C ILE A 53 0.15 -7.74 10.64
N ALA A 54 -0.22 -7.56 11.90
CA ALA A 54 -0.76 -6.29 12.38
C ALA A 54 0.27 -5.18 12.24
N HIS A 55 1.52 -5.45 12.58
CA HIS A 55 2.60 -4.48 12.53
C HIS A 55 2.87 -4.01 11.09
N GLU A 56 3.03 -4.96 10.16
CA GLU A 56 3.30 -4.64 8.77
C GLU A 56 2.12 -3.91 8.12
N ALA A 57 0.89 -4.36 8.40
CA ALA A 57 -0.29 -3.70 7.86
C ALA A 57 -0.42 -2.26 8.38
N HIS A 58 -0.10 -2.04 9.66
CA HIS A 58 -0.13 -0.70 10.24
C HIS A 58 0.86 0.23 9.53
N TYR A 59 2.08 -0.25 9.30
CA TYR A 59 3.09 0.53 8.59
C TYR A 59 2.64 0.90 7.18
N ILE A 60 2.15 -0.09 6.41
CA ILE A 60 1.69 0.12 5.04
C ILE A 60 0.54 1.13 5.00
N LYS A 61 -0.39 1.01 5.96
CA LYS A 61 -1.51 1.93 6.07
C LYS A 61 -1.03 3.38 6.21
N GLY A 62 -0.11 3.63 7.13
CA GLY A 62 0.43 4.98 7.36
C GLY A 62 1.20 5.52 6.17
N ALA A 63 2.08 4.71 5.60
CA ALA A 63 2.91 5.12 4.48
C ALA A 63 2.07 5.46 3.24
N SER A 64 1.09 4.60 2.90
CA SER A 64 0.25 4.82 1.72
C SER A 64 -0.73 5.98 1.92
N ALA A 65 -1.25 6.16 3.14
CA ALA A 65 -2.17 7.26 3.45
C ALA A 65 -1.50 8.62 3.29
N ASN A 66 -0.21 8.73 3.61
CA ASN A 66 0.53 9.99 3.53
C ASN A 66 0.57 10.57 2.12
N VAL A 67 0.52 9.73 1.10
CA VAL A 67 0.58 10.19 -0.29
C VAL A 67 -0.72 9.91 -1.06
N GLY A 68 -1.77 9.48 -0.35
CA GLY A 68 -3.08 9.33 -0.96
C GLY A 68 -3.30 8.09 -1.81
N ILE A 69 -2.59 6.98 -1.53
CA ILE A 69 -2.84 5.72 -2.23
C ILE A 69 -4.02 5.01 -1.54
N VAL A 70 -5.23 5.33 -1.99
CA VAL A 70 -6.49 4.99 -1.29
C VAL A 70 -6.70 3.49 -1.18
N SER A 71 -6.50 2.74 -2.27
CA SER A 71 -6.79 1.30 -2.29
C SER A 71 -5.87 0.52 -1.36
N ILE A 72 -4.57 0.80 -1.39
CA ILE A 72 -3.61 0.11 -0.53
C ILE A 72 -3.86 0.47 0.94
N THR A 73 -4.16 1.73 1.22
CA THR A 73 -4.50 2.18 2.57
C THR A 73 -5.71 1.43 3.12
N ALA A 74 -6.77 1.31 2.32
CA ALA A 74 -7.99 0.62 2.74
C ALA A 74 -7.75 -0.87 3.02
N LEU A 75 -6.99 -1.53 2.16
CA LEU A 75 -6.65 -2.95 2.35
C LEU A 75 -5.80 -3.15 3.59
N ALA A 76 -4.81 -2.30 3.81
CA ALA A 76 -3.94 -2.38 4.98
C ALA A 76 -4.74 -2.19 6.28
N LYS A 77 -5.66 -1.24 6.28
CA LYS A 77 -6.55 -1.00 7.43
C LYS A 77 -7.39 -2.24 7.73
N GLN A 78 -7.94 -2.86 6.70
CA GLN A 78 -8.77 -4.05 6.83
C GLN A 78 -7.97 -5.23 7.39
N ILE A 79 -6.75 -5.44 6.88
CA ILE A 79 -5.86 -6.49 7.36
C ILE A 79 -5.50 -6.27 8.83
N GLU A 80 -5.15 -5.04 9.19
CA GLU A 80 -4.81 -4.70 10.57
C GLU A 80 -5.97 -4.98 11.51
N GLN A 81 -7.18 -4.59 11.13
CA GLN A 81 -8.38 -4.83 11.90
C GLN A 81 -8.65 -6.32 12.11
N LEU A 82 -8.56 -7.10 11.02
CA LEU A 82 -8.77 -8.55 11.09
C LEU A 82 -7.74 -9.22 12.00
N ALA A 83 -6.48 -8.82 11.91
CA ALA A 83 -5.42 -9.38 12.74
C ALA A 83 -5.70 -9.16 14.23
N LYS A 84 -6.30 -8.03 14.60
CA LYS A 84 -6.60 -7.70 15.97
C LYS A 84 -7.90 -8.33 16.47
N GLU A 85 -8.94 -8.34 15.63
CA GLU A 85 -10.29 -8.76 16.03
C GLU A 85 -10.57 -10.23 15.72
N GLN A 86 -9.99 -10.76 14.66
CA GLN A 86 -10.20 -12.13 14.21
C GLN A 86 -8.85 -12.75 13.82
N PRO A 87 -8.00 -13.09 14.82
CA PRO A 87 -6.63 -13.53 14.54
C PRO A 87 -6.51 -14.77 13.66
N THR A 88 -7.56 -15.58 13.56
CA THR A 88 -7.56 -16.78 12.72
C THR A 88 -8.09 -16.53 11.32
N ALA A 89 -8.52 -15.31 11.00
CA ALA A 89 -9.04 -14.98 9.68
C ALA A 89 -7.94 -15.12 8.61
N ASN A 90 -8.34 -15.58 7.42
CA ASN A 90 -7.41 -15.70 6.31
C ASN A 90 -7.31 -14.35 5.59
N THR A 91 -6.19 -13.66 5.77
CA THR A 91 -5.95 -12.36 5.14
C THR A 91 -5.22 -12.47 3.81
N ALA A 92 -4.86 -13.66 3.36
CA ALA A 92 -4.11 -13.87 2.12
C ALA A 92 -4.79 -13.23 0.89
N PRO A 93 -6.11 -13.33 0.70
CA PRO A 93 -6.75 -12.68 -0.46
C PRO A 93 -6.58 -11.16 -0.45
N LEU A 94 -6.56 -10.54 0.72
CA LEU A 94 -6.36 -9.09 0.85
C LEU A 94 -4.92 -8.71 0.52
N VAL A 95 -3.96 -9.52 0.92
CA VAL A 95 -2.55 -9.32 0.57
C VAL A 95 -2.37 -9.45 -0.95
N GLU A 96 -3.00 -10.44 -1.57
CA GLU A 96 -2.96 -10.60 -3.02
C GLU A 96 -3.51 -9.36 -3.75
N GLN A 97 -4.62 -8.82 -3.27
CA GLN A 97 -5.20 -7.62 -3.86
C GLN A 97 -4.24 -6.42 -3.69
N MET A 98 -3.60 -6.32 -2.55
CA MET A 98 -2.60 -5.29 -2.29
C MET A 98 -1.42 -5.40 -3.26
N GLU A 99 -0.97 -6.61 -3.54
CA GLU A 99 0.11 -6.87 -4.50
C GLU A 99 -0.31 -6.46 -5.92
N ILE A 100 -1.56 -6.72 -6.29
CA ILE A 100 -2.11 -6.30 -7.58
C ILE A 100 -2.13 -4.77 -7.67
N ASP A 101 -2.58 -4.10 -6.62
CA ASP A 101 -2.65 -2.64 -6.59
C ASP A 101 -1.25 -2.01 -6.65
N LEU A 102 -0.28 -2.62 -5.97
CA LEU A 102 1.11 -2.18 -6.08
C LEU A 102 1.61 -2.33 -7.52
N GLY A 103 1.31 -3.45 -8.17
CA GLY A 103 1.67 -3.68 -9.57
C GLY A 103 1.10 -2.63 -10.50
N ARG A 104 -0.13 -2.18 -10.24
CA ARG A 104 -0.76 -1.11 -11.01
C ARG A 104 -0.03 0.21 -10.82
N LEU A 105 0.38 0.51 -9.58
CA LEU A 105 1.17 1.70 -9.30
C LEU A 105 2.51 1.64 -10.02
N GLU A 106 3.18 0.50 -9.97
CA GLU A 106 4.46 0.30 -10.64
C GLU A 106 4.33 0.47 -12.15
N THR A 107 3.25 -0.04 -12.74
CA THR A 107 2.97 0.13 -14.17
C THR A 107 2.78 1.60 -14.52
N TYR A 108 2.02 2.33 -13.71
CA TYR A 108 1.83 3.76 -13.89
C TYR A 108 3.18 4.50 -13.85
N LEU A 109 4.01 4.20 -12.86
CA LEU A 109 5.30 4.85 -12.68
C LEU A 109 6.25 4.55 -13.85
N ALA A 110 6.24 3.31 -14.33
CA ALA A 110 7.05 2.92 -15.48
C ALA A 110 6.67 3.70 -16.73
N SER A 111 5.39 4.05 -16.88
CA SER A 111 4.93 4.85 -18.03
C SER A 111 5.35 6.31 -17.95
N LYS A 112 5.76 6.79 -16.78
CA LYS A 112 6.18 8.19 -16.56
C LYS A 112 7.69 8.36 -16.52
N ASN A 113 8.40 7.28 -16.30
CA ASN A 113 9.88 7.29 -16.30
C ASN A 113 10.44 6.96 -17.70
#